data_34007358b95cedbb1f9232c892b2e40c
#
_entry.id   34007358b95cedbb1f9232c892b2e40c
#
_cell.length_a   1.000
_cell.length_b   1.000
_cell.length_c   1.000
_cell.angle_alpha   90.00
_cell.angle_beta   90.00
_cell.angle_gamma   90.00
#
_symmetry.space_group_name_H-M   'P 1'
#
loop_
_entity.id
_entity.type
_entity.pdbx_description
1 polymer ?
#
loop_
_entity_poly.entity_id
_entity_poly.type
_entity_poly.pdbx_seq_one_letter_code
_entity_poly.pdbx_strand_id
1 'polypeptide(L)'
;YIKQFFNSKKALIMINVIYFLAPTVPKNNFPLKRFGRNNCTRVADNPNRGEGMSPIITDTSMEKVQDATKKIINKMQRTKIVTDNAGFIHFVQITPLFRFHDDIFIKIFSDNNKTNIWLQSQSRLGLHDLLNNSTL
;
A
#
# COMPACT_ATOMS: atom_id res chain seq x y z
N TYR A 1 -32.20 -2.87 -10.49
CA TYR A 1 -31.24 -2.07 -9.65
C TYR A 1 -30.71 -2.90 -8.48
N ILE A 2 -31.56 -3.55 -7.72
CA ILE A 2 -31.15 -4.35 -6.57
C ILE A 2 -30.34 -5.58 -7.00
N LYS A 3 -30.69 -6.23 -8.10
CA LYS A 3 -29.94 -7.37 -8.64
C LYS A 3 -28.54 -6.97 -9.09
N GLN A 4 -28.38 -5.82 -9.76
CA GLN A 4 -27.07 -5.33 -10.17
C GLN A 4 -26.18 -4.95 -8.99
N PHE A 5 -26.77 -4.31 -7.97
CA PHE A 5 -26.04 -3.98 -6.74
C PHE A 5 -25.59 -5.26 -6.00
N PHE A 6 -26.47 -6.27 -5.91
CA PHE A 6 -26.14 -7.57 -5.31
C PHE A 6 -25.06 -8.31 -6.10
N ASN A 7 -25.13 -8.31 -7.43
CA ASN A 7 -24.12 -8.93 -8.27
C ASN A 7 -22.77 -8.24 -8.18
N SER A 8 -22.76 -6.90 -8.07
CA SER A 8 -21.53 -6.13 -7.89
C SER A 8 -20.86 -6.42 -6.54
N LYS A 9 -21.63 -6.53 -5.46
CA LYS A 9 -21.11 -6.92 -4.14
C LYS A 9 -20.57 -8.35 -4.15
N LYS A 10 -21.29 -9.30 -4.75
CA LYS A 10 -20.82 -10.69 -4.87
C LYS A 10 -19.57 -10.78 -5.70
N ALA A 11 -19.50 -10.07 -6.83
CA ALA A 11 -18.32 -10.01 -7.67
C ALA A 11 -17.12 -9.42 -6.92
N LEU A 12 -17.34 -8.36 -6.16
CA LEU A 12 -16.31 -7.72 -5.34
C LEU A 12 -15.78 -8.67 -4.26
N ILE A 13 -16.66 -9.37 -3.56
CA ILE A 13 -16.28 -10.36 -2.55
C ILE A 13 -15.51 -11.50 -3.20
N MET A 14 -15.96 -12.03 -4.34
CA MET A 14 -15.27 -13.08 -5.07
C MET A 14 -13.88 -12.65 -5.53
N ILE A 15 -13.76 -11.46 -6.08
CA ILE A 15 -12.47 -10.92 -6.53
C ILE A 15 -11.51 -10.78 -5.37
N ASN A 16 -11.99 -10.29 -4.22
CA ASN A 16 -11.14 -10.19 -3.02
C ASN A 16 -10.78 -11.55 -2.44
N VAL A 17 -11.65 -12.54 -2.49
CA VAL A 17 -11.32 -13.92 -2.13
C VAL A 17 -10.24 -14.49 -3.06
N ILE A 18 -10.35 -14.27 -4.36
CA ILE A 18 -9.34 -14.68 -5.33
C ILE A 18 -8.00 -14.00 -5.02
N TYR A 19 -7.98 -12.71 -4.76
CA TYR A 19 -6.76 -11.98 -4.38
C TYR A 19 -6.19 -12.45 -3.03
N PHE A 20 -7.04 -12.83 -2.10
CA PHE A 20 -6.60 -13.40 -0.83
C PHE A 20 -5.86 -14.73 -1.02
N LEU A 21 -6.34 -15.57 -1.94
CA LEU A 21 -5.75 -16.87 -2.25
C LEU A 21 -4.59 -16.76 -3.23
N ALA A 22 -4.53 -15.69 -4.03
CA ALA A 22 -3.45 -15.48 -4.98
C ALA A 22 -2.16 -15.08 -4.28
N PRO A 23 -1.01 -15.65 -4.67
CA PRO A 23 0.27 -15.25 -4.10
C PRO A 23 0.59 -13.80 -4.45
N THR A 24 1.07 -13.06 -3.46
CA THR A 24 1.58 -11.70 -3.70
C THR A 24 2.89 -11.77 -4.46
N VAL A 25 2.99 -11.04 -5.56
CA VAL A 25 4.25 -10.91 -6.29
C VAL A 25 5.15 -9.94 -5.53
N PRO A 26 6.31 -10.37 -5.01
CA PRO A 26 7.22 -9.50 -4.29
C PRO A 26 7.72 -8.37 -5.19
N LYS A 27 7.78 -7.17 -4.65
CA LYS A 27 8.43 -6.03 -5.27
C LYS A 27 9.74 -5.75 -4.54
N ASN A 28 10.77 -5.36 -5.27
CA ASN A 28 12.10 -5.11 -4.73
C ASN A 28 12.48 -3.62 -4.75
N ASN A 29 11.69 -2.79 -5.42
CA ASN A 29 11.97 -1.38 -5.56
C ASN A 29 10.72 -0.54 -5.25
N PHE A 30 10.96 0.64 -4.69
CA PHE A 30 9.91 1.61 -4.46
C PHE A 30 9.31 2.06 -5.80
N PRO A 31 7.96 2.16 -5.91
CA PRO A 31 7.33 2.55 -7.16
C PRO A 31 7.81 3.93 -7.64
N LEU A 32 8.10 4.03 -8.94
CA LEU A 32 8.57 5.28 -9.55
C LEU A 32 7.48 6.34 -9.64
N LYS A 33 6.24 5.93 -9.63
CA LYS A 33 5.10 6.82 -9.74
C LYS A 33 3.89 6.28 -8.99
N ARG A 34 2.91 7.14 -8.82
CA ARG A 34 1.63 6.78 -8.21
C ARG A 34 0.89 5.77 -9.08
N PHE A 35 0.26 4.80 -8.44
CA PHE A 35 -0.56 3.78 -9.10
C PHE A 35 -2.04 4.19 -9.06
N GLY A 36 -2.72 4.12 -10.21
CA GLY A 36 -4.16 4.39 -10.30
C GLY A 36 -4.55 5.84 -10.02
N ARG A 37 -5.84 6.09 -9.89
CA ARG A 37 -6.37 7.45 -9.69
C ARG A 37 -6.72 7.77 -8.24
N ASN A 38 -7.56 6.94 -7.59
CA ASN A 38 -8.17 7.27 -6.30
C ASN A 38 -7.82 6.30 -5.19
N ASN A 39 -7.17 5.20 -5.49
CA ASN A 39 -6.86 4.14 -4.55
C ASN A 39 -5.38 4.06 -4.19
N CYS A 40 -4.69 5.17 -4.30
CA CYS A 40 -3.26 5.25 -4.02
C CYS A 40 -2.93 6.54 -3.29
N THR A 41 -2.24 6.40 -2.17
CA THR A 41 -1.63 7.51 -1.43
C THR A 41 -0.12 7.44 -1.61
N ARG A 42 0.49 8.54 -2.00
CA ARG A 42 1.94 8.64 -2.16
C ARG A 42 2.48 9.82 -1.38
N VAL A 43 3.39 9.54 -0.47
CA VAL A 43 4.12 10.52 0.33
C VAL A 43 5.60 10.34 0.03
N ALA A 44 6.08 11.04 -0.99
CA ALA A 44 7.42 10.83 -1.54
C ALA A 44 7.92 12.11 -2.21
N ASP A 45 8.34 11.97 -3.47
CA ASP A 45 8.79 13.06 -4.32
C ASP A 45 7.66 14.03 -4.73
N ASN A 46 8.02 15.10 -5.38
CA ASN A 46 7.06 16.08 -5.90
C ASN A 46 6.63 15.69 -7.34
N PRO A 47 5.31 15.62 -7.68
CA PRO A 47 4.21 16.01 -6.81
C PRO A 47 3.84 14.93 -5.80
N ASN A 48 3.86 15.33 -4.54
CA ASN A 48 3.35 14.49 -3.46
C ASN A 48 1.82 14.59 -3.42
N ARG A 49 1.13 13.45 -3.35
CA ARG A 49 -0.33 13.39 -3.26
C ARG A 49 -0.81 12.70 -1.98
N GLY A 50 -0.14 13.00 -0.90
CA GLY A 50 -0.46 12.46 0.42
C GLY A 50 -1.42 13.32 1.24
N GLU A 51 -2.32 14.08 0.66
CA GLU A 51 -3.38 14.85 1.35
C GLU A 51 -2.85 15.66 2.56
N GLY A 52 -1.85 16.50 2.33
CA GLY A 52 -1.23 17.31 3.37
C GLY A 52 -0.13 16.62 4.17
N MET A 53 0.10 15.34 3.94
CA MET A 53 1.25 14.63 4.52
C MET A 53 2.53 14.99 3.77
N SER A 54 3.64 15.00 4.51
CA SER A 54 4.97 15.22 3.95
C SER A 54 5.88 14.05 4.26
N PRO A 55 6.90 13.77 3.42
CA PRO A 55 7.91 12.78 3.75
C PRO A 55 8.53 13.05 5.12
N ILE A 56 8.83 11.99 5.84
CA ILE A 56 9.44 12.08 7.15
C ILE A 56 10.94 12.23 6.98
N ILE A 57 11.52 13.20 7.67
CA ILE A 57 12.96 13.42 7.72
C ILE A 57 13.39 13.38 9.19
N THR A 58 14.37 12.56 9.51
CA THR A 58 14.83 12.35 10.88
C THR A 58 16.35 12.23 10.95
N ASP A 59 16.92 12.53 12.11
CA ASP A 59 18.34 12.31 12.41
C ASP A 59 18.64 10.86 12.81
N THR A 60 17.64 10.05 13.06
CA THR A 60 17.79 8.63 13.42
C THR A 60 18.39 7.84 12.26
N SER A 61 19.29 6.89 12.55
CA SER A 61 19.92 6.08 11.52
C SER A 61 18.91 5.26 10.73
N MET A 62 19.25 4.96 9.47
CA MET A 62 18.41 4.14 8.60
C MET A 62 18.07 2.79 9.22
N GLU A 63 19.04 2.13 9.86
CA GLU A 63 18.84 0.82 10.49
C GLU A 63 17.81 0.89 11.62
N LYS A 64 17.93 1.90 12.49
CA LYS A 64 16.97 2.10 13.59
C LYS A 64 15.58 2.44 13.08
N VAL A 65 15.48 3.25 12.02
CA VAL A 65 14.20 3.59 11.39
C VAL A 65 13.57 2.33 10.79
N GLN A 66 14.34 1.51 10.10
CA GLN A 66 13.85 0.28 9.50
C GLN A 66 13.38 -0.72 10.56
N ASP A 67 14.15 -0.90 11.63
CA ASP A 67 13.75 -1.78 12.73
C ASP A 67 12.49 -1.29 13.45
N ALA A 68 12.38 0.00 13.69
CA ALA A 68 11.17 0.58 14.28
C ALA A 68 9.95 0.40 13.37
N THR A 69 10.14 0.60 12.07
CA THR A 69 9.08 0.42 11.07
C THR A 69 8.58 -1.03 11.06
N LYS A 70 9.49 -2.01 11.06
CA LYS A 70 9.11 -3.43 11.11
C LYS A 70 8.36 -3.78 12.39
N LYS A 71 8.77 -3.23 13.52
CA LYS A 71 8.06 -3.43 14.80
C LYS A 71 6.64 -2.90 14.74
N ILE A 72 6.44 -1.73 14.14
CA ILE A 72 5.11 -1.15 13.95
C ILE A 72 4.26 -2.06 13.05
N ILE A 73 4.79 -2.49 11.91
CA ILE A 73 4.07 -3.37 10.97
C ILE A 73 3.67 -4.68 11.66
N ASN A 74 4.57 -5.27 12.43
CA ASN A 74 4.30 -6.53 13.13
C ASN A 74 3.21 -6.40 14.22
N LYS A 75 2.96 -5.21 14.72
CA LYS A 75 1.86 -4.94 15.66
C LYS A 75 0.55 -4.62 14.95
N MET A 76 0.56 -4.29 13.67
CA MET A 76 -0.64 -4.03 12.89
C MET A 76 -1.38 -5.33 12.60
N GLN A 77 -2.71 -5.27 12.64
CA GLN A 77 -3.52 -6.45 12.34
C GLN A 77 -3.60 -6.69 10.83
N ARG A 78 -3.65 -7.95 10.44
CA ARG A 78 -3.85 -8.38 9.05
C ARG A 78 -2.77 -7.84 8.11
N THR A 79 -1.53 -7.84 8.57
CA THR A 79 -0.38 -7.43 7.76
C THR A 79 0.58 -8.61 7.56
N LYS A 80 1.27 -8.57 6.43
CA LYS A 80 2.33 -9.52 6.11
C LYS A 80 3.46 -8.80 5.37
N ILE A 81 4.67 -8.88 5.90
CA ILE A 81 5.86 -8.39 5.22
C ILE A 81 6.20 -9.36 4.10
N VAL A 82 6.30 -8.85 2.88
CA VAL A 82 6.62 -9.61 1.67
C VAL A 82 8.08 -9.45 1.31
N THR A 83 8.61 -8.22 1.37
CA THR A 83 10.00 -7.92 1.09
C THR A 83 10.56 -7.06 2.21
N ASP A 84 11.74 -7.41 2.71
CA ASP A 84 12.48 -6.68 3.73
C ASP A 84 13.94 -6.63 3.30
N ASN A 85 14.30 -5.60 2.58
CA ASN A 85 15.66 -5.32 2.13
C ASN A 85 16.17 -4.04 2.80
N ALA A 86 17.47 -3.85 2.83
CA ALA A 86 18.04 -2.61 3.37
C ALA A 86 17.48 -1.39 2.62
N GLY A 87 16.77 -0.54 3.35
CA GLY A 87 16.16 0.67 2.80
C GLY A 87 14.84 0.47 2.06
N PHE A 88 14.29 -0.75 2.03
CA PHE A 88 13.03 -1.01 1.34
C PHE A 88 12.19 -2.08 2.04
N ILE A 89 10.92 -1.76 2.28
CA ILE A 89 9.95 -2.72 2.83
C ILE A 89 8.70 -2.71 1.93
N HIS A 90 8.27 -3.91 1.55
CA HIS A 90 6.96 -4.14 0.94
C HIS A 90 6.14 -5.02 1.87
N PHE A 91 5.00 -4.52 2.29
CA PHE A 91 4.06 -5.32 3.08
C PHE A 91 2.64 -5.19 2.55
N VAL A 92 1.81 -6.15 2.90
CA VAL A 92 0.41 -6.20 2.51
C VAL A 92 -0.44 -6.09 3.74
N GLN A 93 -1.47 -5.26 3.67
CA GLN A 93 -2.51 -5.17 4.68
C GLN A 93 -3.85 -5.57 4.07
N ILE A 94 -4.62 -6.38 4.80
CA ILE A 94 -5.96 -6.80 4.39
C ILE A 94 -6.97 -5.99 5.20
N THR A 95 -7.85 -5.26 4.50
CA THR A 95 -8.88 -4.48 5.18
C THR A 95 -9.92 -5.39 5.80
N PRO A 96 -10.55 -5.01 6.93
CA PRO A 96 -11.39 -5.94 7.68
C PRO A 96 -12.63 -6.34 6.91
N LEU A 97 -13.53 -5.56 6.55
CA LEU A 97 -14.85 -5.94 6.07
C LEU A 97 -14.86 -6.56 4.67
N PHE A 98 -14.24 -5.88 3.70
CA PHE A 98 -14.23 -6.29 2.30
C PHE A 98 -13.00 -7.06 1.88
N ARG A 99 -12.04 -7.24 2.78
CA ARG A 99 -10.80 -7.98 2.53
C ARG A 99 -10.01 -7.45 1.33
N PHE A 100 -9.99 -6.13 1.14
CA PHE A 100 -9.12 -5.53 0.14
C PHE A 100 -7.67 -5.71 0.52
N HIS A 101 -6.85 -6.03 -0.46
CA HIS A 101 -5.41 -6.10 -0.31
C HIS A 101 -4.80 -4.75 -0.66
N ASP A 102 -4.16 -4.15 0.31
CA ASP A 102 -3.39 -2.93 0.11
C ASP A 102 -1.90 -3.28 0.09
N ASP A 103 -1.23 -2.95 -0.99
CA ASP A 103 0.21 -3.02 -1.06
C ASP A 103 0.80 -1.73 -0.52
N ILE A 104 1.71 -1.85 0.43
CA ILE A 104 2.35 -0.71 1.07
C ILE A 104 3.85 -0.84 0.88
N PHE A 105 4.44 0.21 0.30
CA PHE A 105 5.87 0.31 0.01
C PHE A 105 6.47 1.41 0.85
N ILE A 106 7.59 1.13 1.49
CA ILE A 106 8.34 2.09 2.28
C ILE A 106 9.77 2.11 1.76
N LYS A 107 10.26 3.32 1.46
CA LYS A 107 11.65 3.56 1.11
C LYS A 107 12.31 4.37 2.21
N ILE A 108 13.44 3.89 2.69
CA ILE A 108 14.24 4.54 3.73
C ILE A 108 15.63 4.79 3.12
N PHE A 109 16.03 6.04 3.05
CA PHE A 109 17.29 6.42 2.43
C PHE A 109 17.92 7.63 3.12
N SER A 110 19.21 7.80 2.91
CA SER A 110 19.96 8.94 3.46
C SER A 110 20.09 10.03 2.41
N ASP A 111 19.80 11.27 2.82
CA ASP A 111 19.99 12.46 2.02
C ASP A 111 20.36 13.62 2.95
N ASN A 112 21.42 14.38 2.60
CA ASN A 112 21.92 15.49 3.43
C ASN A 112 22.21 15.09 4.88
N ASN A 113 22.76 13.90 5.10
CA ASN A 113 23.05 13.33 6.43
C ASN A 113 21.82 13.08 7.29
N LYS A 114 20.65 13.07 6.70
CA LYS A 114 19.38 12.75 7.38
C LYS A 114 18.74 11.53 6.74
N THR A 115 17.95 10.81 7.53
CA THR A 115 17.18 9.69 7.04
C THR A 115 15.82 10.18 6.54
N ASN A 116 15.50 9.82 5.31
CA ASN A 116 14.23 10.16 4.66
C ASN A 116 13.39 8.90 4.53
N ILE A 117 12.09 9.05 4.73
CA ILE A 117 11.12 7.96 4.66
C ILE A 117 10.03 8.35 3.67
N TRP A 118 9.92 7.55 2.61
CA TRP A 118 8.87 7.66 1.61
C TRP A 118 7.90 6.50 1.75
N LEU A 119 6.63 6.73 1.45
CA LEU A 119 5.59 5.74 1.56
C LEU A 119 4.66 5.80 0.35
N GLN A 120 4.28 4.65 -0.17
CA GLN A 120 3.17 4.54 -1.11
C GLN A 120 2.27 3.39 -0.68
N SER A 121 0.98 3.69 -0.52
CA SER A 121 -0.06 2.71 -0.22
C SER A 121 -1.03 2.68 -1.38
N GLN A 122 -1.30 1.49 -1.90
CA GLN A 122 -2.20 1.32 -3.04
C GLN A 122 -3.06 0.07 -2.86
N SER A 123 -4.35 0.21 -3.10
CA SER A 123 -5.26 -0.91 -3.12
C SER A 123 -5.20 -1.63 -4.46
N ARG A 124 -5.12 -2.96 -4.44
CA ARG A 124 -5.12 -3.76 -5.67
C ARG A 124 -6.43 -3.62 -6.42
N LEU A 125 -7.53 -3.58 -5.70
CA LEU A 125 -8.86 -3.38 -6.24
C LEU A 125 -9.74 -2.71 -5.21
N GLY A 126 -10.34 -1.57 -5.58
CA GLY A 126 -11.33 -0.89 -4.77
C GLY A 126 -12.73 -0.99 -5.37
N LEU A 127 -13.74 -0.80 -4.56
CA LEU A 127 -15.13 -0.76 -5.01
C LEU A 127 -15.33 0.26 -6.15
N HIS A 128 -14.64 1.39 -6.05
CA HIS A 128 -14.72 2.47 -7.03
C HIS A 128 -14.17 2.06 -8.40
N ASP A 129 -13.07 1.32 -8.42
CA ASP A 129 -12.49 0.81 -9.66
C ASP A 129 -13.40 -0.24 -10.32
N LEU A 130 -14.04 -1.08 -9.52
CA LEU A 130 -14.98 -2.06 -10.02
C LEU A 130 -16.20 -1.40 -10.65
N LEU A 131 -16.73 -0.34 -10.04
CA LEU A 131 -17.87 0.41 -10.56
C LEU A 131 -17.51 1.17 -11.83
N ASN A 132 -16.29 1.70 -11.94
CA ASN A 132 -15.82 2.38 -13.13
C ASN A 132 -15.58 1.42 -14.29
N ASN A 133 -15.10 0.21 -14.02
CA ASN A 133 -14.89 -0.81 -15.04
C ASN A 133 -16.20 -1.43 -15.53
N SER A 134 -17.26 -1.38 -14.77
CA SER A 134 -18.57 -1.89 -15.18
C SER A 134 -19.32 -0.98 -16.12
N THR A 135 -18.83 0.23 -16.36
CA THR A 135 -19.42 1.20 -17.31
C THR A 135 -18.72 1.19 -18.67
N LEU A 136 -17.75 0.32 -18.85
CA LEU A 136 -17.12 0.04 -20.13
C LEU A 136 -17.73 -1.20 -20.78
#